data_7cb0a2081a3e63908231925fa66db834
#
_entry.id   7cb0a2081a3e63908231925fa66db834
#
_cell.length_a   1.000
_cell.length_b   1.000
_cell.length_c   1.000
_cell.angle_alpha   90.00
_cell.angle_beta   90.00
_cell.angle_gamma   90.00
#
_symmetry.space_group_name_H-M   'P 1'
#
loop_
_entity.id
_entity.type
_entity.pdbx_description
1 polymer ?
#
loop_
_entity_poly.entity_id
_entity_poly.type
_entity_poly.pdbx_seq_one_letter_code
_entity_poly.pdbx_strand_id
1 'polypeptide(L)'
;MEESVRPAESTDSEVLGALVRAARADLPGKRGGDVVARLDPHRSDPKARAITALDDSAATVLLGTIDGVPVGYGLMTVGPVDDDSLHAVVEELFVDPGARSVGVGEALIEALLADARSRGAVAIQSTALPGDRATKNFFESQGMVARAILVHRWLDGR
;
A
#
# COMPACT_ATOMS: atom_id res chain seq x y z
N MET A 1 23.32 -5.47 6.85
CA MET A 1 22.06 -5.23 6.12
C MET A 1 21.05 -4.75 7.15
N GLU A 2 20.72 -3.48 7.07
CA GLU A 2 19.85 -2.79 8.04
C GLU A 2 18.60 -2.30 7.30
N GLU A 3 17.43 -2.80 7.71
CA GLU A 3 16.14 -2.30 7.25
C GLU A 3 15.73 -1.08 8.08
N SER A 4 15.15 -0.08 7.44
CA SER A 4 14.57 1.08 8.11
C SER A 4 13.39 1.66 7.33
N VAL A 5 12.63 2.51 8.01
CA VAL A 5 11.48 3.21 7.43
C VAL A 5 11.60 4.70 7.75
N ARG A 6 11.32 5.52 6.76
CA ARG A 6 11.26 6.97 6.92
C ARG A 6 10.11 7.58 6.13
N PRO A 7 9.63 8.76 6.50
CA PRO A 7 8.72 9.52 5.65
C PRO A 7 9.36 9.81 4.28
N ALA A 8 8.52 9.75 3.24
CA ALA A 8 8.93 10.21 1.92
C ALA A 8 8.83 11.73 1.83
N GLU A 9 9.76 12.35 1.13
CA GLU A 9 9.83 13.78 0.90
C GLU A 9 9.67 14.11 -0.58
N SER A 10 9.50 15.39 -0.91
CA SER A 10 9.38 15.84 -2.32
C SER A 10 10.62 15.47 -3.16
N THR A 11 11.78 15.42 -2.55
CA THR A 11 13.03 14.98 -3.17
C THR A 11 13.05 13.50 -3.55
N ASP A 12 12.15 12.69 -2.98
CA ASP A 12 12.00 11.26 -3.27
C ASP A 12 11.07 10.97 -4.46
N SER A 13 10.53 11.99 -5.12
CA SER A 13 9.49 11.85 -6.16
C SER A 13 9.91 10.89 -7.28
N GLU A 14 11.16 10.91 -7.71
CA GLU A 14 11.66 10.03 -8.77
C GLU A 14 11.72 8.57 -8.33
N VAL A 15 12.32 8.30 -7.17
CA VAL A 15 12.42 6.93 -6.63
C VAL A 15 11.05 6.39 -6.26
N LEU A 16 10.19 7.21 -5.67
CA LEU A 16 8.80 6.82 -5.36
C LEU A 16 8.04 6.48 -6.65
N GLY A 17 8.18 7.29 -7.70
CA GLY A 17 7.59 7.00 -9.01
C GLY A 17 8.10 5.69 -9.62
N ALA A 18 9.37 5.35 -9.45
CA ALA A 18 9.94 4.07 -9.90
C ALA A 18 9.34 2.88 -9.14
N LEU A 19 9.21 2.99 -7.81
CA LEU A 19 8.59 1.96 -6.97
C LEU A 19 7.11 1.76 -7.31
N VAL A 20 6.36 2.84 -7.54
CA VAL A 20 4.95 2.76 -7.96
C VAL A 20 4.82 2.04 -9.31
N ARG A 21 5.68 2.36 -10.30
CA ARG A 21 5.68 1.64 -11.58
C ARG A 21 5.99 0.15 -11.41
N ALA A 22 6.94 -0.19 -10.55
CA ALA A 22 7.27 -1.59 -10.23
C ALA A 22 6.08 -2.31 -9.58
N ALA A 23 5.38 -1.66 -8.65
CA ALA A 23 4.17 -2.20 -8.01
C ALA A 23 3.07 -2.49 -9.04
N ARG A 24 2.85 -1.57 -10.00
CA ARG A 24 1.86 -1.77 -11.08
C ARG A 24 2.26 -2.88 -12.03
N ALA A 25 3.53 -3.03 -12.34
CA ALA A 25 4.05 -4.11 -13.20
C ALA A 25 3.88 -5.49 -12.57
N ASP A 26 3.83 -5.59 -11.24
CA ASP A 26 3.64 -6.83 -10.50
C ASP A 26 2.17 -7.33 -10.50
N LEU A 27 1.19 -6.46 -10.77
CA LEU A 27 -0.24 -6.79 -10.70
C LEU A 27 -0.73 -7.80 -11.77
N PRO A 28 -0.37 -7.70 -13.05
CA PRO A 28 -0.93 -8.59 -14.09
C PRO A 28 -0.62 -10.06 -13.87
N GLY A 29 0.49 -10.39 -13.21
CA GLY A 29 0.87 -11.75 -12.86
C GLY A 29 0.07 -12.37 -11.70
N LYS A 30 -0.77 -11.57 -11.02
CA LYS A 30 -1.53 -12.00 -9.85
C LYS A 30 -3.01 -12.22 -10.22
N ARG A 31 -3.60 -13.27 -9.65
CA ARG A 31 -5.03 -13.53 -9.84
C ARG A 31 -5.87 -12.37 -9.30
N GLY A 32 -6.72 -11.79 -10.15
CA GLY A 32 -7.52 -10.61 -9.84
C GLY A 32 -6.78 -9.28 -10.05
N GLY A 33 -5.50 -9.31 -10.40
CA GLY A 33 -4.69 -8.09 -10.62
C GLY A 33 -5.16 -7.28 -11.83
N ASP A 34 -5.69 -7.93 -12.86
CA ASP A 34 -6.30 -7.29 -14.02
C ASP A 34 -7.56 -6.49 -13.65
N VAL A 35 -8.38 -7.02 -12.76
CA VAL A 35 -9.58 -6.34 -12.25
C VAL A 35 -9.18 -5.12 -11.40
N VAL A 36 -8.26 -5.30 -10.45
CA VAL A 36 -7.77 -4.21 -9.60
C VAL A 36 -7.15 -3.10 -10.44
N ALA A 37 -6.32 -3.45 -11.41
CA ALA A 37 -5.71 -2.46 -12.30
C ALA A 37 -6.75 -1.66 -13.10
N ARG A 38 -7.87 -2.28 -13.49
CA ARG A 38 -8.94 -1.57 -14.21
C ARG A 38 -9.82 -0.71 -13.32
N LEU A 39 -10.02 -1.12 -12.09
CA LEU A 39 -10.83 -0.37 -11.11
C LEU A 39 -10.02 0.75 -10.44
N ASP A 40 -8.72 0.79 -10.63
CA ASP A 40 -7.86 1.83 -10.08
C ASP A 40 -8.22 3.19 -10.72
N PRO A 41 -8.73 4.16 -9.94
CA PRO A 41 -9.06 5.49 -10.45
C PRO A 41 -7.82 6.25 -10.94
N HIS A 42 -6.63 5.86 -10.53
CA HIS A 42 -5.35 6.49 -10.87
C HIS A 42 -4.55 5.70 -11.93
N ARG A 43 -5.18 4.75 -12.62
CA ARG A 43 -4.48 3.85 -13.57
C ARG A 43 -3.77 4.56 -14.73
N SER A 44 -4.23 5.75 -15.12
CA SER A 44 -3.62 6.54 -16.19
C SER A 44 -2.31 7.19 -15.77
N ASP A 45 -2.19 7.54 -14.50
CA ASP A 45 -0.97 8.08 -13.89
C ASP A 45 -0.87 7.65 -12.42
N PRO A 46 -0.50 6.39 -12.15
CA PRO A 46 -0.45 5.86 -10.80
C PRO A 46 0.54 6.61 -9.90
N LYS A 47 1.61 7.12 -10.48
CA LYS A 47 2.62 7.85 -9.73
C LYS A 47 2.10 9.21 -9.24
N ALA A 48 1.19 9.85 -9.99
CA ALA A 48 0.62 11.14 -9.60
C ALA A 48 -0.09 11.06 -8.25
N ARG A 49 -0.80 9.96 -7.97
CA ARG A 49 -1.44 9.75 -6.65
C ARG A 49 -0.42 9.76 -5.52
N ALA A 50 0.67 9.02 -5.65
CA ALA A 50 1.72 8.96 -4.63
C ALA A 50 2.43 10.31 -4.45
N ILE A 51 2.67 11.04 -5.54
CA ILE A 51 3.30 12.37 -5.47
C ILE A 51 2.37 13.37 -4.80
N THR A 52 1.09 13.42 -5.17
CA THR A 52 0.12 14.34 -4.54
C THR A 52 -0.11 14.00 -3.07
N ALA A 53 0.02 12.75 -2.68
CA ALA A 53 -0.09 12.32 -1.29
C ALA A 53 1.00 12.90 -0.38
N LEU A 54 2.16 13.28 -0.93
CA LEU A 54 3.23 13.90 -0.15
C LEU A 54 2.81 15.23 0.48
N ASP A 55 1.90 15.97 -0.17
CA ASP A 55 1.39 17.26 0.29
C ASP A 55 -0.02 17.17 0.92
N ASP A 56 -0.58 15.97 1.03
CA ASP A 56 -1.90 15.71 1.60
C ASP A 56 -1.78 15.41 3.10
N SER A 57 -2.32 16.29 3.95
CA SER A 57 -2.29 16.11 5.40
C SER A 57 -3.07 14.88 5.90
N ALA A 58 -4.02 14.36 5.11
CA ALA A 58 -4.75 13.12 5.39
C ALA A 58 -3.95 11.86 5.01
N ALA A 59 -2.87 12.01 4.25
CA ALA A 59 -2.07 10.91 3.77
C ALA A 59 -0.74 10.77 4.52
N THR A 60 -0.23 9.55 4.52
CA THR A 60 1.11 9.20 4.99
C THR A 60 1.79 8.40 3.89
N VAL A 61 2.96 8.86 3.45
CA VAL A 61 3.80 8.14 2.49
C VAL A 61 5.12 7.80 3.16
N LEU A 62 5.44 6.52 3.23
CA LEU A 62 6.67 6.01 3.83
C LEU A 62 7.52 5.31 2.78
N LEU A 63 8.83 5.43 2.91
CA LEU A 63 9.81 4.63 2.19
C LEU A 63 10.44 3.60 3.12
N GLY A 64 10.43 2.34 2.69
CA GLY A 64 11.20 1.27 3.31
C GLY A 64 12.55 1.14 2.62
N THR A 65 13.61 1.05 3.41
CA THR A 65 14.98 1.05 2.90
C THR A 65 15.78 -0.13 3.43
N ILE A 66 16.81 -0.53 2.68
CA ILE A 66 17.87 -1.42 3.11
C ILE A 66 19.19 -0.65 2.95
N ASP A 67 19.94 -0.52 4.04
CA ASP A 67 21.19 0.26 4.06
C ASP A 67 21.00 1.67 3.46
N GLY A 68 19.84 2.29 3.73
CA GLY A 68 19.47 3.61 3.22
C GLY A 68 18.95 3.66 1.78
N VAL A 69 18.97 2.54 1.05
CA VAL A 69 18.46 2.47 -0.34
C VAL A 69 16.97 2.14 -0.32
N PRO A 70 16.09 2.97 -0.93
CA PRO A 70 14.67 2.69 -1.00
C PRO A 70 14.37 1.44 -1.83
N VAL A 71 13.65 0.49 -1.23
CA VAL A 71 13.25 -0.78 -1.85
C VAL A 71 11.77 -1.08 -1.70
N GLY A 72 11.01 -0.21 -1.04
CA GLY A 72 9.58 -0.35 -0.86
C GLY A 72 8.93 0.94 -0.42
N TYR A 73 7.61 0.98 -0.45
CA TYR A 73 6.83 2.11 0.04
C TYR A 73 5.48 1.69 0.59
N GLY A 74 4.92 2.54 1.45
CA GLY A 74 3.55 2.44 1.91
C GLY A 74 2.83 3.78 1.75
N LEU A 75 1.57 3.73 1.31
CA LEU A 75 0.67 4.87 1.17
C LEU A 75 -0.60 4.59 1.96
N MET A 76 -0.90 5.43 2.92
CA MET A 76 -2.08 5.34 3.77
C MET A 76 -2.81 6.67 3.82
N THR A 77 -4.13 6.62 3.91
CA THR A 77 -4.97 7.78 4.20
C THR A 77 -5.79 7.53 5.47
N VAL A 78 -6.07 8.61 6.20
CA VAL A 78 -6.95 8.58 7.38
C VAL A 78 -8.07 9.59 7.16
N GLY A 79 -9.30 9.14 7.34
CA GLY A 79 -10.48 10.00 7.16
C GLY A 79 -11.68 9.54 7.97
N PRO A 80 -12.70 10.41 8.13
CA PRO A 80 -13.91 10.09 8.86
C PRO A 80 -14.81 9.13 8.08
N VAL A 81 -15.54 8.29 8.82
CA VAL A 81 -16.65 7.48 8.34
C VAL A 81 -17.97 8.03 8.91
N ASP A 82 -19.10 7.36 8.64
CA ASP A 82 -20.45 7.87 8.90
C ASP A 82 -20.70 8.30 10.37
N ASP A 83 -20.03 7.70 11.33
CA ASP A 83 -20.13 8.04 12.75
C ASP A 83 -19.07 9.04 13.25
N ASP A 84 -18.39 9.70 12.30
CA ASP A 84 -17.27 10.62 12.55
C ASP A 84 -16.02 9.98 13.16
N SER A 85 -15.99 8.66 13.37
CA SER A 85 -14.76 7.97 13.75
C SER A 85 -13.77 7.98 12.58
N LEU A 86 -12.47 7.97 12.88
CA LEU A 86 -11.42 7.97 11.87
C LEU A 86 -11.01 6.56 11.51
N HIS A 87 -11.00 6.27 10.21
CA HIS A 87 -10.52 5.02 9.66
C HIS A 87 -9.28 5.25 8.78
N ALA A 88 -8.31 4.36 8.90
CA ALA A 88 -7.14 4.34 8.06
C ALA A 88 -7.32 3.33 6.92
N VAL A 89 -6.87 3.70 5.73
CA VAL A 89 -6.81 2.82 4.56
C VAL A 89 -5.38 2.78 4.05
N VAL A 90 -4.76 1.61 4.11
CA VAL A 90 -3.49 1.37 3.39
C VAL A 90 -3.86 1.15 1.92
N GLU A 91 -3.68 2.19 1.13
CA GLU A 91 -3.99 2.16 -0.29
C GLU A 91 -2.98 1.32 -1.07
N GLU A 92 -1.71 1.43 -0.70
CA GLU A 92 -0.61 0.72 -1.33
C GLU A 92 0.43 0.30 -0.31
N LEU A 93 0.93 -0.91 -0.46
CA LEU A 93 2.08 -1.44 0.28
C LEU A 93 2.85 -2.34 -0.69
N PHE A 94 4.07 -1.95 -0.99
CA PHE A 94 4.91 -2.65 -1.95
C PHE A 94 6.35 -2.75 -1.46
N VAL A 95 6.94 -3.91 -1.65
CA VAL A 95 8.38 -4.14 -1.49
C VAL A 95 8.88 -4.83 -2.76
N ASP A 96 9.96 -4.32 -3.31
CA ASP A 96 10.61 -4.91 -4.47
C ASP A 96 10.83 -6.42 -4.26
N PRO A 97 10.48 -7.27 -5.23
CA PRO A 97 10.63 -8.71 -5.08
C PRO A 97 12.02 -9.17 -4.62
N GLY A 98 13.07 -8.48 -5.07
CA GLY A 98 14.45 -8.78 -4.67
C GLY A 98 14.80 -8.42 -3.22
N ALA A 99 13.94 -7.63 -2.57
CA ALA A 99 14.12 -7.15 -1.19
C ALA A 99 13.06 -7.71 -0.21
N ARG A 100 12.26 -8.67 -0.65
CA ARG A 100 11.26 -9.32 0.22
C ARG A 100 11.91 -10.28 1.22
N SER A 101 11.19 -10.57 2.31
CA SER A 101 11.59 -11.51 3.36
C SER A 101 12.80 -11.08 4.20
N VAL A 102 13.10 -9.78 4.22
CA VAL A 102 14.16 -9.19 5.07
C VAL A 102 13.61 -8.13 6.05
N GLY A 103 12.30 -8.12 6.31
CA GLY A 103 11.68 -7.28 7.34
C GLY A 103 11.14 -5.92 6.88
N VAL A 104 11.44 -5.46 5.65
CA VAL A 104 11.02 -4.14 5.17
C VAL A 104 9.50 -3.97 5.15
N GLY A 105 8.77 -5.02 4.72
CA GLY A 105 7.29 -4.99 4.70
C GLY A 105 6.70 -4.88 6.09
N GLU A 106 7.24 -5.62 7.04
CA GLU A 106 6.87 -5.59 8.45
C GLU A 106 7.14 -4.22 9.05
N ALA A 107 8.32 -3.66 8.81
CA ALA A 107 8.66 -2.31 9.30
C ALA A 107 7.74 -1.23 8.72
N LEU A 108 7.39 -1.32 7.43
CA LEU A 108 6.43 -0.40 6.79
C LEU A 108 5.05 -0.48 7.42
N ILE A 109 4.47 -1.69 7.58
CA ILE A 109 3.12 -1.81 8.15
C ILE A 109 3.10 -1.42 9.63
N GLU A 110 4.12 -1.74 10.40
CA GLU A 110 4.23 -1.31 11.80
C GLU A 110 4.26 0.22 11.92
N ALA A 111 5.02 0.90 11.06
CA ALA A 111 5.08 2.36 11.03
C ALA A 111 3.73 2.98 10.62
N LEU A 112 3.04 2.40 9.64
CA LEU A 112 1.70 2.84 9.23
C LEU A 112 0.67 2.63 10.36
N LEU A 113 0.71 1.49 11.04
CA LEU A 113 -0.16 1.22 12.19
C LEU A 113 0.08 2.22 13.32
N ALA A 114 1.34 2.53 13.62
CA ALA A 114 1.70 3.52 14.63
C ALA A 114 1.20 4.92 14.26
N ASP A 115 1.36 5.33 13.01
CA ASP A 115 0.88 6.61 12.51
C ASP A 115 -0.67 6.69 12.53
N ALA A 116 -1.36 5.64 12.10
CA ALA A 116 -2.82 5.57 12.17
C ALA A 116 -3.33 5.75 13.60
N ARG A 117 -2.72 5.07 14.57
CA ARG A 117 -3.06 5.24 16.00
C ARG A 117 -2.79 6.66 16.49
N SER A 118 -1.67 7.25 16.13
CA SER A 118 -1.31 8.61 16.53
C SER A 118 -2.28 9.66 15.98
N ARG A 119 -2.90 9.38 14.84
CA ARG A 119 -3.95 10.21 14.21
C ARG A 119 -5.34 9.96 14.78
N GLY A 120 -5.50 9.01 15.69
CA GLY A 120 -6.78 8.68 16.31
C GLY A 120 -7.66 7.72 15.48
N ALA A 121 -7.11 7.03 14.50
CA ALA A 121 -7.86 6.02 13.76
C ALA A 121 -8.25 4.86 14.67
N VAL A 122 -9.51 4.44 14.58
CA VAL A 122 -10.08 3.32 15.36
C VAL A 122 -10.02 2.00 14.59
N ALA A 123 -9.76 2.06 13.28
CA ALA A 123 -9.63 0.90 12.42
C ALA A 123 -8.68 1.18 11.27
N ILE A 124 -8.11 0.12 10.73
CA ILE A 124 -7.26 0.14 9.53
C ILE A 124 -7.69 -0.99 8.60
N GLN A 125 -7.65 -0.74 7.31
CA GLN A 125 -7.95 -1.73 6.30
C GLN A 125 -6.98 -1.65 5.12
N SER A 126 -6.86 -2.76 4.40
CA SER A 126 -6.15 -2.86 3.13
C SER A 126 -6.81 -3.93 2.26
N THR A 127 -6.41 -4.00 1.00
CA THR A 127 -6.91 -5.00 0.05
C THR A 127 -5.80 -5.97 -0.33
N ALA A 128 -6.09 -7.26 -0.27
CA ALA A 128 -5.22 -8.32 -0.80
C ALA A 128 -5.93 -9.05 -1.94
N LEU A 129 -5.16 -9.43 -2.97
CA LEU A 129 -5.70 -10.20 -4.10
C LEU A 129 -5.97 -11.67 -3.72
N PRO A 130 -7.02 -12.32 -4.28
CA PRO A 130 -7.38 -13.70 -3.93
C PRO A 130 -6.27 -14.73 -4.14
N GLY A 131 -5.42 -14.52 -5.17
CA GLY A 131 -4.29 -15.39 -5.49
C GLY A 131 -3.02 -15.09 -4.73
N ASP A 132 -2.97 -13.97 -4.01
CA ASP A 132 -1.79 -13.51 -3.28
C ASP A 132 -1.86 -13.93 -1.81
N ARG A 133 -1.67 -15.23 -1.58
CA ARG A 133 -1.68 -15.79 -0.21
C ARG A 133 -0.59 -15.19 0.67
N ALA A 134 0.56 -14.85 0.08
CA ALA A 134 1.65 -14.25 0.83
C ALA A 134 1.23 -12.89 1.42
N THR A 135 0.62 -12.02 0.63
CA THR A 135 0.09 -10.73 1.10
C THR A 135 -1.03 -10.92 2.12
N LYS A 136 -1.95 -11.85 1.88
CA LYS A 136 -3.02 -12.16 2.85
C LYS A 136 -2.44 -12.62 4.19
N ASN A 137 -1.54 -13.61 4.17
CA ASN A 137 -0.91 -14.12 5.38
C ASN A 137 -0.09 -13.05 6.11
N PHE A 138 0.56 -12.17 5.34
CA PHE A 138 1.28 -11.02 5.88
C PHE A 138 0.35 -10.11 6.68
N PHE A 139 -0.79 -9.69 6.12
CA PHE A 139 -1.74 -8.86 6.85
C PHE A 139 -2.35 -9.58 8.06
N GLU A 140 -2.65 -10.88 7.95
CA GLU A 140 -3.14 -11.68 9.07
C GLU A 140 -2.12 -11.75 10.20
N SER A 141 -0.83 -11.86 9.90
CA SER A 141 0.24 -11.84 10.91
C SER A 141 0.33 -10.50 11.65
N GLN A 142 -0.18 -9.42 11.04
CA GLN A 142 -0.28 -8.08 11.64
C GLN A 142 -1.61 -7.86 12.39
N GLY A 143 -2.39 -8.91 12.63
CA GLY A 143 -3.67 -8.84 13.34
C GLY A 143 -4.85 -8.37 12.50
N MET A 144 -4.69 -8.25 11.19
CA MET A 144 -5.78 -7.90 10.26
C MET A 144 -6.54 -9.15 9.84
N VAL A 145 -7.86 -9.04 9.74
CA VAL A 145 -8.76 -10.16 9.43
C VAL A 145 -9.55 -9.86 8.16
N ALA A 146 -9.65 -10.81 7.24
CA ALA A 146 -10.45 -10.66 6.03
C ALA A 146 -11.94 -10.45 6.37
N ARG A 147 -12.53 -9.34 5.90
CA ARG A 147 -13.91 -8.93 6.19
C ARG A 147 -14.79 -8.81 4.96
N ALA A 148 -14.21 -8.71 3.77
CA ALA A 148 -14.95 -8.58 2.53
C ALA A 148 -14.24 -9.30 1.39
N ILE A 149 -15.01 -9.72 0.39
CA ILE A 149 -14.51 -10.30 -0.85
C ILE A 149 -15.18 -9.56 -2.01
N LEU A 150 -14.38 -9.05 -2.95
CA LEU A 150 -14.89 -8.49 -4.19
C LEU A 150 -15.28 -9.63 -5.13
N VAL A 151 -16.55 -9.66 -5.58
CA VAL A 151 -17.01 -10.57 -6.61
C VAL A 151 -17.17 -9.82 -7.93
N HIS A 152 -16.67 -10.40 -9.02
CA HIS A 152 -16.57 -9.72 -10.31
C HIS A 152 -16.88 -10.67 -11.45
N ARG A 153 -17.53 -10.15 -12.50
CA ARG A 153 -17.77 -10.86 -13.76
C ARG A 153 -17.68 -9.88 -14.93
N TRP A 154 -16.92 -10.22 -15.95
CA TRP A 154 -16.94 -9.52 -17.23
C TRP A 154 -18.25 -9.84 -17.96
N LEU A 155 -18.89 -8.84 -18.58
CA LEU A 155 -20.13 -9.00 -19.32
C LEU A 155 -19.93 -8.98 -20.84
N ASP A 156 -18.72 -8.68 -21.30
CA ASP A 156 -18.35 -8.60 -22.71
C ASP A 156 -17.67 -9.88 -23.24
N GLY A 157 -17.70 -10.98 -22.49
CA GLY A 157 -17.19 -12.28 -22.89
C GLY A 157 -15.69 -12.51 -22.74
N ARG A 158 -14.94 -11.52 -22.21
CA ARG A 158 -13.50 -11.71 -21.94
C ARG A 158 -13.23 -12.52 -20.70
#